data_3d4203789377391ad35caae8f42f0865
#
_entry.id   3d4203789377391ad35caae8f42f0865
#
_cell.length_a   1.000
_cell.length_b   1.000
_cell.length_c   1.000
_cell.angle_alpha   90.00
_cell.angle_beta   90.00
_cell.angle_gamma   90.00
#
_symmetry.space_group_name_H-M   'P 1'
#
loop_
_entity.id
_entity.type
_entity.pdbx_description
1 polymer ?
#
loop_
_entity_poly.entity_id
_entity_poly.type
_entity_poly.pdbx_seq_one_letter_code
_entity_poly.pdbx_strand_id
1 'polypeptide(L)'
;MPLPDPKLDDRQFQDIVNEAKMMIPRYCPEWTDHNVSDPGVTLIELFAWMTDLILYRVNRVPEKNYLRFMDLLGIRLKDAVPARTPLSFWLTAPQPGPLGIPRGTEVSTVRTGDRNAISFTTDEDLVIVPPTLRQFLFSSDDTNYTDYMPRLELDGELFDAFQRVPLPGDALHFGFAEDLSRHILAFTVDCVVEGIGVDPRDPPLSWEAWCGETRGWVRCTVESDTTGGLNQFGVLTLHLPAGMELRTLVRQAARWLRVRVLQPRARQPVYSASPKINTARVVSIGGTSQATHARIVSGEILPRANGVPGESIALQNKPVLPRVADEYLEVETDLGVWEPWDEVES
;
A
#
# COMPACT_ATOMS: atom_id res chain seq x y z
N MET A 1 -7.62 15.31 -13.22
CA MET A 1 -8.65 16.23 -13.74
C MET A 1 -7.90 17.47 -14.21
N PRO A 2 -7.87 17.85 -15.49
CA PRO A 2 -7.23 19.08 -15.91
C PRO A 2 -7.95 20.26 -15.28
N LEU A 3 -7.20 21.25 -14.83
CA LEU A 3 -7.77 22.51 -14.36
C LEU A 3 -8.50 23.16 -15.52
N PRO A 4 -9.69 23.74 -15.29
CA PRO A 4 -10.38 24.49 -16.35
C PRO A 4 -9.52 25.69 -16.75
N ASP A 5 -9.44 25.93 -18.08
CA ASP A 5 -8.73 27.10 -18.59
C ASP A 5 -9.34 28.38 -18.01
N PRO A 6 -8.52 29.27 -17.44
CA PRO A 6 -9.03 30.52 -16.92
C PRO A 6 -9.51 31.42 -18.05
N LYS A 7 -10.73 31.90 -17.94
CA LYS A 7 -11.22 32.96 -18.84
C LYS A 7 -10.80 34.30 -18.28
N LEU A 8 -9.73 34.86 -18.80
CA LEU A 8 -9.22 36.19 -18.39
C LEU A 8 -10.10 37.33 -18.95
N ASP A 9 -10.69 37.11 -20.12
CA ASP A 9 -11.68 38.00 -20.73
C ASP A 9 -12.75 37.10 -21.40
N ASP A 10 -14.02 37.32 -21.07
CA ASP A 10 -15.14 36.51 -21.53
C ASP A 10 -15.91 37.14 -22.70
N ARG A 11 -15.48 38.35 -23.16
CA ARG A 11 -16.09 39.00 -24.33
C ARG A 11 -15.89 38.16 -25.58
N GLN A 12 -16.94 38.09 -26.38
CA GLN A 12 -16.96 37.41 -27.68
C GLN A 12 -17.02 38.48 -28.82
N PHE A 13 -16.78 38.02 -30.02
CA PHE A 13 -16.87 38.87 -31.21
C PHE A 13 -18.09 39.80 -31.20
N GLN A 14 -19.29 39.27 -30.95
CA GLN A 14 -20.53 40.05 -30.96
C GLN A 14 -20.60 41.11 -29.87
N ASP A 15 -20.02 40.82 -28.69
CA ASP A 15 -19.97 41.77 -27.57
C ASP A 15 -19.11 42.98 -27.93
N ILE A 16 -17.97 42.73 -28.56
CA ILE A 16 -17.03 43.75 -29.02
C ILE A 16 -17.67 44.63 -30.12
N VAL A 17 -18.35 44.00 -31.09
CA VAL A 17 -19.12 44.73 -32.09
C VAL A 17 -20.20 45.62 -31.51
N ASN A 18 -20.98 45.09 -30.55
CA ASN A 18 -22.03 45.81 -29.91
C ASN A 18 -21.48 46.95 -29.04
N GLU A 19 -20.42 46.76 -28.33
CA GLU A 19 -19.74 47.80 -27.53
C GLU A 19 -19.24 48.92 -28.42
N ALA A 20 -18.58 48.59 -29.54
CA ALA A 20 -18.11 49.54 -30.54
C ALA A 20 -19.27 50.35 -31.17
N LYS A 21 -20.38 49.67 -31.53
CA LYS A 21 -21.58 50.36 -32.06
C LYS A 21 -22.22 51.31 -31.03
N MET A 22 -22.24 50.98 -29.73
CA MET A 22 -22.73 51.85 -28.66
C MET A 22 -21.87 53.11 -28.49
N MET A 23 -20.61 53.10 -28.89
CA MET A 23 -19.73 54.26 -28.83
C MET A 23 -19.89 55.24 -29.97
N ILE A 24 -20.47 54.83 -31.11
CA ILE A 24 -20.61 55.66 -32.32
C ILE A 24 -21.36 56.98 -32.04
N PRO A 25 -22.49 57.01 -31.35
CA PRO A 25 -23.22 58.27 -31.07
C PRO A 25 -22.41 59.29 -30.24
N ARG A 26 -21.43 58.80 -29.49
CA ARG A 26 -20.58 59.64 -28.65
C ARG A 26 -19.38 60.24 -29.44
N TYR A 27 -18.81 59.50 -30.36
CA TYR A 27 -17.57 59.90 -31.06
C TYR A 27 -17.82 60.33 -32.51
N CYS A 28 -18.90 59.89 -33.16
CA CYS A 28 -19.29 60.21 -34.52
C CYS A 28 -20.81 60.40 -34.63
N PRO A 29 -21.40 61.43 -33.98
CA PRO A 29 -22.85 61.62 -33.97
C PRO A 29 -23.46 61.82 -35.35
N GLU A 30 -22.69 62.19 -36.34
CA GLU A 30 -23.10 62.36 -37.72
C GLU A 30 -23.31 61.04 -38.48
N TRP A 31 -22.75 59.93 -37.95
CA TRP A 31 -22.88 58.60 -38.53
C TRP A 31 -24.14 57.94 -37.98
N THR A 32 -25.21 58.04 -38.76
CA THR A 32 -26.56 57.58 -38.34
C THR A 32 -26.98 56.25 -38.98
N ASP A 33 -26.29 55.81 -40.04
CA ASP A 33 -26.57 54.53 -40.72
C ASP A 33 -25.62 53.46 -40.22
N HIS A 34 -26.12 52.48 -39.48
CA HIS A 34 -25.35 51.34 -38.94
C HIS A 34 -25.76 50.04 -39.63
N ASN A 35 -26.11 50.09 -40.91
CA ASN A 35 -26.53 48.91 -41.67
C ASN A 35 -25.32 47.97 -41.93
N VAL A 36 -25.58 46.67 -42.05
CA VAL A 36 -24.54 45.65 -42.29
C VAL A 36 -23.75 45.91 -43.59
N SER A 37 -24.30 46.61 -44.54
CA SER A 37 -23.68 47.01 -45.81
C SER A 37 -22.78 48.26 -45.70
N ASP A 38 -22.75 48.94 -44.57
CA ASP A 38 -21.94 50.13 -44.34
C ASP A 38 -20.46 49.77 -44.18
N PRO A 39 -19.54 50.44 -44.93
CA PRO A 39 -18.11 50.18 -44.79
C PRO A 39 -17.54 50.39 -43.39
N GLY A 40 -18.11 51.34 -42.63
CA GLY A 40 -17.68 51.57 -41.25
C GLY A 40 -18.05 50.42 -40.30
N VAL A 41 -19.26 49.85 -40.49
CA VAL A 41 -19.64 48.65 -39.76
C VAL A 41 -18.75 47.46 -40.10
N THR A 42 -18.37 47.27 -41.36
CA THR A 42 -17.46 46.26 -41.80
C THR A 42 -16.08 46.42 -41.14
N LEU A 43 -15.60 47.65 -40.96
CA LEU A 43 -14.34 47.91 -40.24
C LEU A 43 -14.45 47.58 -38.78
N ILE A 44 -15.54 47.91 -38.09
CA ILE A 44 -15.79 47.54 -36.71
C ILE A 44 -15.76 46.00 -36.57
N GLU A 45 -16.44 45.28 -37.44
CA GLU A 45 -16.48 43.82 -37.41
C GLU A 45 -15.06 43.21 -37.68
N LEU A 46 -14.29 43.81 -38.56
CA LEU A 46 -12.89 43.35 -38.82
C LEU A 46 -12.02 43.54 -37.57
N PHE A 47 -12.12 44.73 -36.92
CA PHE A 47 -11.38 44.95 -35.64
C PHE A 47 -11.88 44.06 -34.52
N ALA A 48 -13.18 43.81 -34.44
CA ALA A 48 -13.75 42.91 -33.45
C ALA A 48 -13.25 41.47 -33.63
N TRP A 49 -13.17 41.01 -34.88
CA TRP A 49 -12.59 39.70 -35.23
C TRP A 49 -11.12 39.61 -34.88
N MET A 50 -10.32 40.62 -35.17
CA MET A 50 -8.92 40.67 -34.79
C MET A 50 -8.74 40.68 -33.24
N THR A 51 -9.60 41.39 -32.56
CA THR A 51 -9.59 41.43 -31.07
C THR A 51 -9.98 40.08 -30.47
N ASP A 52 -10.99 39.42 -31.01
CA ASP A 52 -11.44 38.08 -30.59
C ASP A 52 -10.30 37.04 -30.74
N LEU A 53 -9.53 37.12 -31.85
CA LEU A 53 -8.33 36.29 -32.05
C LEU A 53 -7.25 36.55 -30.96
N ILE A 54 -7.09 37.79 -30.54
CA ILE A 54 -6.14 38.15 -29.48
C ILE A 54 -6.65 37.62 -28.14
N LEU A 55 -7.93 37.80 -27.83
CA LEU A 55 -8.57 37.29 -26.60
C LEU A 55 -8.47 35.78 -26.52
N TYR A 56 -8.67 35.08 -27.63
CA TYR A 56 -8.49 33.65 -27.70
C TYR A 56 -7.07 33.21 -27.29
N ARG A 57 -6.05 33.97 -27.70
CA ARG A 57 -4.65 33.71 -27.31
C ARG A 57 -4.38 34.07 -25.85
N VAL A 58 -4.96 35.17 -25.35
CA VAL A 58 -4.81 35.63 -23.96
C VAL A 58 -5.45 34.62 -22.99
N ASN A 59 -6.60 34.06 -23.36
CA ASN A 59 -7.29 33.03 -22.58
C ASN A 59 -6.58 31.68 -22.56
N ARG A 60 -5.62 31.44 -23.47
CA ARG A 60 -4.77 30.27 -23.45
C ARG A 60 -3.49 30.54 -22.67
N VAL A 61 -3.56 30.34 -21.36
CA VAL A 61 -2.37 30.41 -20.52
C VAL A 61 -1.51 29.15 -20.73
N PRO A 62 -0.26 29.27 -21.21
CA PRO A 62 0.62 28.10 -21.36
C PRO A 62 0.86 27.42 -20.04
N GLU A 63 0.91 26.08 -20.00
CA GLU A 63 1.23 25.28 -18.80
C GLU A 63 2.50 25.76 -18.09
N LYS A 64 3.47 26.23 -18.85
CA LYS A 64 4.70 26.82 -18.35
C LYS A 64 4.46 28.00 -17.37
N ASN A 65 3.42 28.80 -17.58
CA ASN A 65 3.13 29.92 -16.72
C ASN A 65 2.52 29.44 -15.39
N TYR A 66 1.67 28.39 -15.42
CA TYR A 66 1.14 27.78 -14.19
C TYR A 66 2.27 27.24 -13.33
N LEU A 67 3.25 26.53 -13.93
CA LEU A 67 4.43 26.05 -13.21
C LEU A 67 5.19 27.19 -12.56
N ARG A 68 5.39 28.31 -13.28
CA ARG A 68 6.09 29.46 -12.72
C ARG A 68 5.32 30.16 -11.59
N PHE A 69 4.00 30.24 -11.67
CA PHE A 69 3.18 30.75 -10.57
C PHE A 69 3.25 29.83 -9.34
N MET A 70 3.21 28.51 -9.54
CA MET A 70 3.39 27.56 -8.46
C MET A 70 4.76 27.70 -7.78
N ASP A 71 5.84 27.83 -8.56
CA ASP A 71 7.18 28.07 -8.04
C ASP A 71 7.22 29.35 -7.17
N LEU A 72 6.58 30.44 -7.61
CA LEU A 72 6.49 31.71 -6.85
C LEU A 72 5.71 31.54 -5.54
N LEU A 73 4.74 30.65 -5.48
CA LEU A 73 3.99 30.31 -4.29
C LEU A 73 4.69 29.28 -3.39
N GLY A 74 5.90 28.81 -3.78
CA GLY A 74 6.61 27.75 -3.08
C GLY A 74 6.04 26.36 -3.28
N ILE A 75 5.10 26.19 -4.22
CA ILE A 75 4.49 24.91 -4.55
C ILE A 75 5.32 24.27 -5.65
N ARG A 76 6.04 23.22 -5.30
CA ARG A 76 6.83 22.43 -6.26
C ARG A 76 6.04 21.26 -6.82
N LEU A 77 6.40 20.83 -8.02
CA LEU A 77 5.88 19.57 -8.57
C LEU A 77 6.27 18.43 -7.60
N LYS A 78 5.34 17.52 -7.38
CA LYS A 78 5.62 16.33 -6.60
C LYS A 78 6.61 15.45 -7.37
N ASP A 79 7.69 15.07 -6.70
CA ASP A 79 8.67 14.16 -7.27
C ASP A 79 8.04 12.82 -7.67
N ALA A 80 8.65 12.18 -8.66
CA ALA A 80 8.25 10.84 -9.05
C ALA A 80 8.46 9.88 -7.87
N VAL A 81 7.41 9.15 -7.50
CA VAL A 81 7.46 8.15 -6.44
C VAL A 81 7.42 6.77 -7.09
N PRO A 82 8.33 5.85 -6.72
CA PRO A 82 8.32 4.50 -7.25
C PRO A 82 7.07 3.74 -6.80
N ALA A 83 6.65 2.78 -7.61
CA ALA A 83 5.59 1.86 -7.22
C ALA A 83 6.07 0.97 -6.07
N ARG A 84 5.18 0.72 -5.10
CA ARG A 84 5.42 -0.20 -3.98
C ARG A 84 4.35 -1.27 -3.97
N THR A 85 4.76 -2.49 -3.60
CA THR A 85 3.87 -3.63 -3.50
C THR A 85 4.35 -4.60 -2.43
N PRO A 86 3.44 -5.29 -1.72
CA PRO A 86 3.84 -6.44 -0.92
C PRO A 86 4.21 -7.61 -1.84
N LEU A 87 5.33 -8.28 -1.55
CA LEU A 87 5.76 -9.51 -2.19
C LEU A 87 5.61 -10.67 -1.21
N SER A 88 4.89 -11.71 -1.61
CA SER A 88 4.76 -12.95 -0.85
C SER A 88 5.75 -13.98 -1.36
N PHE A 89 6.62 -14.45 -0.48
CA PHE A 89 7.57 -15.54 -0.72
C PHE A 89 6.99 -16.83 -0.17
N TRP A 90 6.85 -17.82 -1.03
CA TRP A 90 6.31 -19.13 -0.67
C TRP A 90 7.42 -20.16 -0.53
N LEU A 91 7.39 -20.93 0.53
CA LEU A 91 8.30 -22.05 0.75
C LEU A 91 7.78 -23.29 0.01
N THR A 92 8.67 -24.00 -0.64
CA THR A 92 8.33 -25.28 -1.29
C THR A 92 7.90 -26.35 -0.27
N ALA A 93 8.47 -26.27 0.93
CA ALA A 93 8.08 -27.08 2.08
C ALA A 93 8.42 -26.31 3.38
N PRO A 94 7.72 -26.58 4.50
CA PRO A 94 8.06 -26.04 5.80
C PRO A 94 9.52 -26.34 6.16
N GLN A 95 10.25 -25.34 6.64
CA GLN A 95 11.67 -25.48 6.98
C GLN A 95 11.84 -25.79 8.48
N PRO A 96 12.83 -26.60 8.86
CA PRO A 96 13.11 -26.91 10.26
C PRO A 96 13.80 -25.77 11.02
N GLY A 97 14.35 -24.79 10.32
CA GLY A 97 15.06 -23.65 10.88
C GLY A 97 14.74 -22.33 10.17
N PRO A 98 15.28 -21.22 10.66
CA PRO A 98 15.09 -19.91 10.07
C PRO A 98 15.60 -19.83 8.63
N LEU A 99 14.84 -19.18 7.75
CA LEU A 99 15.22 -18.85 6.38
C LEU A 99 15.17 -17.33 6.19
N GLY A 100 16.31 -16.73 5.85
CA GLY A 100 16.42 -15.29 5.61
C GLY A 100 16.28 -14.94 4.13
N ILE A 101 15.50 -13.90 3.86
CA ILE A 101 15.42 -13.20 2.58
C ILE A 101 15.94 -11.80 2.84
N PRO A 102 17.16 -11.46 2.38
CA PRO A 102 17.76 -10.17 2.70
C PRO A 102 17.06 -9.02 2.00
N ARG A 103 17.14 -7.84 2.60
CA ARG A 103 16.85 -6.55 1.94
C ARG A 103 17.64 -6.49 0.62
N GLY A 104 17.05 -5.89 -0.40
CA GLY A 104 17.72 -5.79 -1.71
C GLY A 104 17.53 -7.03 -2.59
N THR A 105 16.76 -8.02 -2.16
CA THR A 105 16.44 -9.18 -3.01
C THR A 105 15.59 -8.73 -4.19
N GLU A 106 16.11 -8.90 -5.40
CA GLU A 106 15.43 -8.53 -6.64
C GLU A 106 14.48 -9.65 -7.10
N VAL A 107 13.24 -9.26 -7.37
CA VAL A 107 12.19 -10.11 -7.91
C VAL A 107 11.60 -9.46 -9.15
N SER A 108 11.47 -10.21 -10.24
CA SER A 108 10.98 -9.68 -11.51
C SER A 108 9.72 -10.41 -11.97
N THR A 109 8.84 -9.66 -12.65
CA THR A 109 7.73 -10.28 -13.36
C THR A 109 8.24 -11.11 -14.53
N VAL A 110 7.46 -12.12 -14.93
CA VAL A 110 7.80 -12.92 -16.11
C VAL A 110 7.70 -12.05 -17.37
N ARG A 111 8.75 -12.07 -18.19
CA ARG A 111 8.76 -11.39 -19.48
C ARG A 111 7.69 -12.00 -20.38
N THR A 112 6.78 -11.17 -20.90
CA THR A 112 5.70 -11.61 -21.78
C THR A 112 5.75 -10.81 -23.08
N GLY A 113 6.13 -11.45 -24.20
CA GLY A 113 6.10 -10.83 -25.53
C GLY A 113 6.75 -9.46 -25.60
N ASP A 114 5.95 -8.42 -25.80
CA ASP A 114 6.41 -7.04 -25.96
C ASP A 114 6.67 -6.26 -24.67
N ARG A 115 6.42 -6.87 -23.48
CA ARG A 115 6.62 -6.21 -22.19
C ARG A 115 7.92 -6.68 -21.54
N ASN A 116 8.79 -5.71 -21.22
CA ASN A 116 9.97 -5.98 -20.40
C ASN A 116 9.56 -6.45 -19.01
N ALA A 117 10.41 -7.27 -18.37
CA ALA A 117 10.25 -7.64 -16.99
C ALA A 117 10.30 -6.37 -16.11
N ILE A 118 9.42 -6.31 -15.12
CA ILE A 118 9.40 -5.24 -14.12
C ILE A 118 10.02 -5.81 -12.85
N SER A 119 11.12 -5.22 -12.40
CA SER A 119 11.83 -5.64 -11.20
C SER A 119 11.38 -4.85 -9.99
N PHE A 120 11.28 -5.54 -8.86
CA PHE A 120 11.06 -4.98 -7.54
C PHE A 120 12.15 -5.46 -6.61
N THR A 121 12.53 -4.64 -5.66
CA THR A 121 13.56 -4.96 -4.67
C THR A 121 12.95 -4.89 -3.29
N THR A 122 13.22 -5.89 -2.43
CA THR A 122 12.72 -5.92 -1.05
C THR A 122 13.28 -4.76 -0.24
N ASP A 123 12.41 -4.07 0.50
CA ASP A 123 12.77 -2.89 1.30
C ASP A 123 13.41 -3.26 2.65
N GLU A 124 13.16 -4.48 3.15
CA GLU A 124 13.56 -4.96 4.48
C GLU A 124 13.94 -6.42 4.45
N ASP A 125 14.73 -6.85 5.44
CA ASP A 125 14.99 -8.26 5.69
C ASP A 125 13.70 -8.97 6.11
N LEU A 126 13.48 -10.17 5.57
CA LEU A 126 12.41 -11.06 5.97
C LEU A 126 13.02 -12.37 6.47
N VAL A 127 12.81 -12.69 7.74
CA VAL A 127 13.22 -13.97 8.30
C VAL A 127 11.99 -14.82 8.56
N ILE A 128 11.87 -15.94 7.87
CA ILE A 128 10.80 -16.92 8.04
C ILE A 128 11.27 -17.97 9.03
N VAL A 129 10.59 -18.09 10.17
CA VAL A 129 10.92 -19.06 11.23
C VAL A 129 9.82 -20.09 11.40
N PRO A 130 10.15 -21.33 11.79
CA PRO A 130 9.14 -22.32 12.17
C PRO A 130 8.43 -21.87 13.45
N PRO A 131 7.09 -21.89 13.50
CA PRO A 131 6.34 -21.48 14.68
C PRO A 131 6.38 -22.58 15.75
N THR A 132 6.61 -22.20 17.00
CA THR A 132 6.50 -23.08 18.16
C THR A 132 5.33 -22.65 19.01
N LEU A 133 4.26 -23.42 19.00
CA LEU A 133 3.10 -23.18 19.86
C LEU A 133 3.47 -23.48 21.31
N ARG A 134 3.41 -22.49 22.17
CA ARG A 134 3.72 -22.59 23.62
C ARG A 134 2.47 -22.61 24.47
N GLN A 135 1.42 -22.00 23.98
CA GLN A 135 0.19 -21.84 24.72
C GLN A 135 -1.02 -21.91 23.80
N PHE A 136 -2.07 -22.51 24.30
CA PHE A 136 -3.37 -22.55 23.65
C PHE A 136 -4.45 -22.28 24.72
N LEU A 137 -5.09 -21.10 24.63
CA LEU A 137 -6.03 -20.63 25.64
C LEU A 137 -7.40 -20.39 25.04
N PHE A 138 -8.44 -20.64 25.81
CA PHE A 138 -9.80 -20.20 25.54
C PHE A 138 -10.19 -19.04 26.44
N SER A 139 -10.91 -18.05 25.93
CA SER A 139 -11.55 -17.00 26.72
C SER A 139 -12.88 -16.59 26.09
N SER A 140 -13.85 -16.28 26.93
CA SER A 140 -15.16 -15.76 26.51
C SER A 140 -15.30 -14.24 26.67
N ASP A 141 -14.38 -13.60 27.39
CA ASP A 141 -14.49 -12.19 27.80
C ASP A 141 -13.17 -11.41 27.70
N ASP A 142 -12.12 -12.04 27.14
CA ASP A 142 -10.76 -11.48 27.03
C ASP A 142 -10.11 -11.15 28.41
N THR A 143 -10.68 -11.63 29.52
CA THR A 143 -10.18 -11.41 30.88
C THR A 143 -9.88 -12.72 31.59
N ASN A 144 -10.74 -13.70 31.46
CA ASN A 144 -10.60 -15.01 32.06
C ASN A 144 -10.17 -16.03 31.00
N TYR A 145 -9.05 -16.67 31.22
CA TYR A 145 -8.44 -17.60 30.28
C TYR A 145 -8.39 -19.00 30.85
N THR A 146 -8.80 -19.98 30.08
CA THR A 146 -8.69 -21.42 30.37
C THR A 146 -7.60 -22.03 29.52
N ASP A 147 -6.68 -22.76 30.12
CA ASP A 147 -5.61 -23.45 29.39
C ASP A 147 -6.17 -24.69 28.66
N TYR A 148 -6.06 -24.68 27.35
CA TYR A 148 -6.46 -25.77 26.46
C TYR A 148 -5.26 -26.57 25.92
N MET A 149 -4.02 -26.19 26.25
CA MET A 149 -2.82 -26.89 25.77
C MET A 149 -2.83 -28.38 26.15
N PRO A 150 -3.21 -28.79 27.40
CA PRO A 150 -3.28 -30.20 27.74
C PRO A 150 -4.29 -30.99 26.90
N ARG A 151 -5.36 -30.35 26.43
CA ARG A 151 -6.38 -31.01 25.58
C ARG A 151 -5.85 -31.26 24.16
N LEU A 152 -5.00 -30.38 23.66
CA LEU A 152 -4.38 -30.52 22.36
C LEU A 152 -3.32 -31.62 22.32
N GLU A 153 -2.71 -31.94 23.48
CA GLU A 153 -1.69 -32.99 23.63
C GLU A 153 -2.28 -34.39 23.79
N LEU A 154 -3.59 -34.48 24.13
CA LEU A 154 -4.30 -35.75 24.27
C LEU A 154 -4.83 -36.20 22.91
N ASP A 155 -4.13 -37.12 22.24
CA ASP A 155 -4.54 -37.68 20.97
C ASP A 155 -5.93 -38.36 21.07
N GLY A 156 -6.84 -37.96 20.19
CA GLY A 156 -8.15 -38.60 19.99
C GLY A 156 -9.26 -38.11 20.90
N GLU A 157 -9.02 -37.13 21.77
CA GLU A 157 -10.05 -36.51 22.59
C GLU A 157 -10.59 -35.23 21.97
N LEU A 158 -11.82 -35.26 21.47
CA LEU A 158 -12.51 -34.09 20.92
C LEU A 158 -12.90 -33.13 22.05
N PHE A 159 -12.57 -31.86 21.92
CA PHE A 159 -12.99 -30.81 22.86
C PHE A 159 -13.67 -29.64 22.14
N ASP A 160 -14.59 -28.98 22.83
CA ASP A 160 -15.27 -27.81 22.31
C ASP A 160 -14.29 -26.64 22.13
N ALA A 161 -14.28 -26.06 20.92
CA ALA A 161 -13.42 -24.92 20.58
C ALA A 161 -13.84 -23.65 21.33
N PHE A 162 -15.14 -23.47 21.52
CA PHE A 162 -15.77 -22.32 22.17
C PHE A 162 -16.69 -22.81 23.30
N GLN A 163 -17.55 -21.94 23.81
CA GLN A 163 -18.61 -22.38 24.70
C GLN A 163 -19.54 -23.36 23.96
N ARG A 164 -20.30 -24.18 24.70
CA ARG A 164 -21.20 -25.19 24.13
C ARG A 164 -22.09 -24.66 22.99
N VAL A 165 -22.55 -23.42 23.13
CA VAL A 165 -23.15 -22.62 22.05
C VAL A 165 -22.27 -21.38 21.93
N PRO A 166 -21.52 -21.22 20.84
CA PRO A 166 -20.60 -20.10 20.67
C PRO A 166 -21.30 -18.75 20.72
N LEU A 167 -20.74 -17.84 21.48
CA LEU A 167 -21.24 -16.48 21.63
C LEU A 167 -20.24 -15.46 21.06
N PRO A 168 -20.71 -14.31 20.58
CA PRO A 168 -19.81 -13.23 20.18
C PRO A 168 -18.87 -12.84 21.34
N GLY A 169 -17.58 -12.85 21.07
CA GLY A 169 -16.53 -12.64 22.07
C GLY A 169 -15.74 -13.89 22.41
N ASP A 170 -16.30 -15.08 22.27
CA ASP A 170 -15.54 -16.32 22.45
C ASP A 170 -14.31 -16.34 21.57
N ALA A 171 -13.16 -16.68 22.11
CA ALA A 171 -11.91 -16.67 21.37
C ALA A 171 -10.96 -17.80 21.81
N LEU A 172 -10.28 -18.39 20.81
CA LEU A 172 -9.12 -19.24 21.02
C LEU A 172 -7.85 -18.43 20.76
N HIS A 173 -6.91 -18.51 21.68
CA HIS A 173 -5.65 -17.78 21.62
C HIS A 173 -4.49 -18.76 21.46
N PHE A 174 -3.64 -18.50 20.49
CA PHE A 174 -2.45 -19.29 20.18
C PHE A 174 -1.22 -18.43 20.52
N GLY A 175 -0.43 -18.85 21.49
CA GLY A 175 0.78 -18.16 21.93
C GLY A 175 2.03 -18.78 21.34
N PHE A 176 2.82 -18.03 20.62
CA PHE A 176 4.04 -18.46 19.95
C PHE A 176 5.28 -17.86 20.62
N ALA A 177 6.40 -18.61 20.58
CA ALA A 177 7.67 -18.15 21.10
C ALA A 177 8.36 -17.15 20.15
N GLU A 178 8.25 -17.41 18.86
CA GLU A 178 8.96 -16.69 17.81
C GLU A 178 8.20 -15.44 17.35
N ASP A 179 8.90 -14.52 16.70
CA ASP A 179 8.29 -13.42 15.97
C ASP A 179 7.78 -13.90 14.62
N LEU A 180 6.46 -13.99 14.50
CA LEU A 180 5.77 -14.41 13.29
C LEU A 180 5.22 -13.22 12.50
N SER A 181 5.68 -12.01 12.77
CA SER A 181 5.33 -10.83 11.97
C SER A 181 5.55 -11.09 10.48
N ARG A 182 4.56 -10.76 9.66
CA ARG A 182 4.60 -10.91 8.20
C ARG A 182 4.71 -12.35 7.68
N HIS A 183 4.60 -13.38 8.54
CA HIS A 183 4.58 -14.76 8.11
C HIS A 183 3.29 -15.13 7.41
N ILE A 184 3.39 -16.12 6.54
CA ILE A 184 2.25 -16.83 5.99
C ILE A 184 2.22 -18.19 6.69
N LEU A 185 1.16 -18.41 7.47
CA LEU A 185 0.98 -19.62 8.26
C LEU A 185 -0.07 -20.54 7.62
N ALA A 186 0.19 -21.83 7.65
CA ALA A 186 -0.81 -22.85 7.40
C ALA A 186 -1.19 -23.51 8.73
N PHE A 187 -2.46 -23.39 9.09
CA PHE A 187 -3.08 -24.10 10.20
C PHE A 187 -3.83 -25.33 9.67
N THR A 188 -3.34 -26.52 9.96
CA THR A 188 -4.10 -27.76 9.73
C THR A 188 -4.90 -28.04 10.99
N VAL A 189 -6.22 -27.98 10.88
CA VAL A 189 -7.13 -28.22 12.00
C VAL A 189 -7.97 -29.44 11.71
N ASP A 190 -7.89 -30.42 12.60
CA ASP A 190 -8.79 -31.55 12.61
C ASP A 190 -9.97 -31.21 13.52
N CYS A 191 -11.09 -30.88 12.88
CA CYS A 191 -12.28 -30.43 13.58
C CYS A 191 -13.54 -30.93 12.90
N VAL A 192 -14.60 -30.95 13.67
CA VAL A 192 -15.95 -31.35 13.23
C VAL A 192 -16.98 -30.52 13.97
N VAL A 193 -18.08 -30.17 13.29
CA VAL A 193 -19.23 -29.51 13.92
C VAL A 193 -20.39 -30.50 14.03
N GLU A 194 -20.99 -30.54 15.22
CA GLU A 194 -22.22 -31.31 15.46
C GLU A 194 -23.44 -30.40 15.19
N GLY A 195 -24.30 -30.80 14.26
CA GLY A 195 -25.49 -30.03 13.90
C GLY A 195 -25.29 -29.12 12.67
N ILE A 196 -25.94 -27.95 12.69
CA ILE A 196 -25.81 -26.94 11.62
C ILE A 196 -24.60 -26.08 11.88
N GLY A 197 -23.62 -26.20 11.00
CA GLY A 197 -22.44 -25.33 10.99
C GLY A 197 -22.74 -23.94 10.44
N VAL A 198 -21.68 -23.16 10.23
CA VAL A 198 -21.75 -21.84 9.62
C VAL A 198 -21.58 -21.91 8.10
N ASP A 199 -21.89 -20.81 7.41
CA ASP A 199 -21.57 -20.70 5.98
C ASP A 199 -20.04 -20.71 5.79
N PRO A 200 -19.49 -21.70 5.07
CA PRO A 200 -18.05 -21.78 4.82
C PRO A 200 -17.45 -20.56 4.11
N ARG A 201 -18.27 -19.81 3.36
CA ARG A 201 -17.83 -18.62 2.60
C ARG A 201 -17.82 -17.36 3.44
N ASP A 202 -18.60 -17.31 4.52
CA ASP A 202 -18.74 -16.14 5.39
C ASP A 202 -18.92 -16.57 6.85
N PRO A 203 -17.93 -17.27 7.45
CA PRO A 203 -18.01 -17.68 8.85
C PRO A 203 -17.96 -16.44 9.76
N PRO A 204 -18.71 -16.41 10.86
CA PRO A 204 -18.67 -15.29 11.81
C PRO A 204 -17.41 -15.33 12.69
N LEU A 205 -16.25 -15.46 12.07
CA LEU A 205 -14.94 -15.55 12.72
C LEU A 205 -14.02 -14.43 12.28
N SER A 206 -13.14 -13.99 13.17
CA SER A 206 -12.03 -13.10 12.87
C SER A 206 -10.73 -13.69 13.38
N TRP A 207 -9.74 -13.79 12.52
CA TRP A 207 -8.38 -14.11 12.91
C TRP A 207 -7.60 -12.81 13.12
N GLU A 208 -6.99 -12.67 14.28
CA GLU A 208 -6.37 -11.42 14.73
C GLU A 208 -5.04 -11.70 15.42
N ALA A 209 -4.03 -10.88 15.14
CA ALA A 209 -2.72 -10.94 15.80
C ALA A 209 -2.52 -9.72 16.71
N TRP A 210 -1.87 -9.92 17.86
CA TRP A 210 -1.55 -8.84 18.78
C TRP A 210 -0.37 -8.02 18.25
N CYS A 211 -0.59 -6.72 18.04
CA CYS A 211 0.41 -5.79 17.50
C CYS A 211 0.69 -4.62 18.45
N GLY A 212 0.75 -4.91 19.76
CA GLY A 212 1.08 -3.93 20.80
C GLY A 212 -0.11 -3.12 21.29
N GLU A 213 0.13 -2.34 22.37
CA GLU A 213 -0.93 -1.57 23.03
C GLU A 213 -1.53 -0.47 22.12
N THR A 214 -0.73 0.09 21.23
CA THR A 214 -1.18 1.18 20.33
C THR A 214 -2.11 0.67 19.24
N ARG A 215 -1.82 -0.50 18.65
CA ARG A 215 -2.58 -1.07 17.53
C ARG A 215 -3.60 -2.11 17.96
N GLY A 216 -3.40 -2.72 19.13
CA GLY A 216 -4.26 -3.78 19.65
C GLY A 216 -4.24 -5.04 18.80
N TRP A 217 -5.39 -5.70 18.74
CA TRP A 217 -5.62 -6.85 17.91
C TRP A 217 -5.86 -6.42 16.46
N VAL A 218 -4.95 -6.79 15.56
CA VAL A 218 -5.00 -6.46 14.13
C VAL A 218 -5.47 -7.69 13.36
N ARG A 219 -6.43 -7.50 12.47
CA ARG A 219 -6.99 -8.59 11.65
C ARG A 219 -5.94 -9.14 10.69
N CYS A 220 -5.83 -10.48 10.65
CA CYS A 220 -5.05 -11.20 9.66
C CYS A 220 -5.83 -11.34 8.35
N THR A 221 -5.14 -11.46 7.24
CA THR A 221 -5.76 -11.76 5.95
C THR A 221 -5.87 -13.27 5.79
N VAL A 222 -7.09 -13.77 5.65
CA VAL A 222 -7.35 -15.16 5.32
C VAL A 222 -7.23 -15.30 3.80
N GLU A 223 -6.26 -16.07 3.32
CA GLU A 223 -6.10 -16.35 1.90
C GLU A 223 -6.99 -17.51 1.45
N SER A 224 -7.02 -18.58 2.26
CA SER A 224 -7.87 -19.72 2.03
C SER A 224 -8.29 -20.36 3.35
N ASP A 225 -9.51 -20.88 3.39
CA ASP A 225 -10.04 -21.64 4.53
C ASP A 225 -10.82 -22.84 4.02
N THR A 226 -10.18 -24.03 4.05
CA THR A 226 -10.84 -25.28 3.69
C THR A 226 -11.51 -25.95 4.88
N THR A 227 -11.34 -25.39 6.11
CA THR A 227 -12.11 -25.85 7.28
C THR A 227 -13.56 -25.37 7.22
N GLY A 228 -13.82 -24.37 6.37
CA GLY A 228 -15.15 -23.75 6.24
C GLY A 228 -15.62 -23.09 7.53
N GLY A 229 -14.72 -22.40 8.25
CA GLY A 229 -15.03 -21.83 9.54
C GLY A 229 -15.05 -22.87 10.66
N LEU A 230 -14.10 -23.77 10.71
CA LEU A 230 -13.98 -24.87 11.67
C LEU A 230 -15.14 -25.88 11.63
N ASN A 231 -15.83 -26.01 10.48
CA ASN A 231 -16.90 -26.99 10.31
C ASN A 231 -16.37 -28.41 10.09
N GLN A 232 -15.19 -28.54 9.51
CA GLN A 232 -14.62 -29.83 9.08
C GLN A 232 -13.09 -29.80 9.09
N PHE A 233 -12.47 -30.98 8.98
CA PHE A 233 -11.02 -31.08 8.74
C PHE A 233 -10.59 -30.22 7.54
N GLY A 234 -9.51 -29.45 7.72
CA GLY A 234 -9.01 -28.62 6.63
C GLY A 234 -7.75 -27.84 7.00
N VAL A 235 -7.37 -26.99 6.07
CA VAL A 235 -6.22 -26.10 6.20
C VAL A 235 -6.67 -24.65 6.03
N LEU A 236 -6.22 -23.81 6.93
CA LEU A 236 -6.42 -22.37 6.91
C LEU A 236 -5.09 -21.69 6.61
N THR A 237 -5.05 -20.84 5.59
CA THR A 237 -3.86 -20.04 5.25
C THR A 237 -4.06 -18.59 5.68
N LEU A 238 -3.15 -18.12 6.52
CA LEU A 238 -3.20 -16.77 7.13
C LEU A 238 -1.96 -15.96 6.79
N HIS A 239 -2.16 -14.72 6.33
CA HIS A 239 -1.12 -13.71 6.29
C HIS A 239 -1.16 -12.89 7.57
N LEU A 240 -0.07 -12.92 8.33
CA LEU A 240 0.05 -12.18 9.57
C LEU A 240 0.49 -10.73 9.32
N PRO A 241 -0.02 -9.77 10.10
CA PRO A 241 0.39 -8.38 10.01
C PRO A 241 1.84 -8.20 10.46
N ALA A 242 2.44 -7.08 10.07
CA ALA A 242 3.73 -6.65 10.59
C ALA A 242 3.59 -6.14 12.02
N GLY A 243 4.68 -6.31 12.82
CA GLY A 243 4.80 -5.73 14.15
C GLY A 243 3.96 -6.46 15.21
N MET A 244 4.03 -7.78 15.24
CA MET A 244 3.53 -8.55 16.37
C MET A 244 4.42 -8.30 17.60
N GLU A 245 3.80 -7.97 18.71
CA GLU A 245 4.49 -7.70 19.96
C GLU A 245 4.20 -8.77 21.02
N LEU A 246 5.08 -8.85 22.02
CA LEU A 246 4.88 -9.70 23.17
C LEU A 246 3.72 -9.17 24.02
N ARG A 247 2.85 -10.07 24.44
CA ARG A 247 1.81 -9.80 25.46
C ARG A 247 1.82 -10.91 26.50
N THR A 248 1.66 -10.53 27.75
CA THR A 248 1.56 -11.49 28.84
C THR A 248 0.10 -11.85 29.08
N LEU A 249 -0.28 -13.10 28.82
CA LEU A 249 -1.54 -13.69 29.23
C LEU A 249 -1.24 -14.85 30.19
N VAL A 250 -2.03 -14.98 31.25
CA VAL A 250 -1.90 -16.05 32.27
C VAL A 250 -0.44 -16.23 32.74
N ARG A 251 0.26 -15.10 33.03
CA ARG A 251 1.67 -15.04 33.48
C ARG A 251 2.72 -15.54 32.49
N GLN A 252 2.35 -15.73 31.23
CA GLN A 252 3.29 -16.13 30.17
C GLN A 252 3.31 -15.09 29.06
N ALA A 253 4.53 -14.64 28.71
CA ALA A 253 4.75 -13.74 27.61
C ALA A 253 4.88 -14.54 26.30
N ALA A 254 4.06 -14.21 25.33
CA ALA A 254 4.08 -14.82 24.00
C ALA A 254 3.64 -13.82 22.93
N ARG A 255 3.84 -14.13 21.68
CA ARG A 255 3.21 -13.46 20.55
C ARG A 255 1.90 -14.17 20.22
N TRP A 256 0.81 -13.41 20.28
CA TRP A 256 -0.51 -13.99 20.28
C TRP A 256 -1.22 -13.81 18.95
N LEU A 257 -1.76 -14.92 18.48
CA LEU A 257 -2.77 -14.98 17.44
C LEU A 257 -4.07 -15.47 18.07
N ARG A 258 -5.22 -14.94 17.67
CA ARG A 258 -6.51 -15.45 18.12
C ARG A 258 -7.50 -15.63 16.96
N VAL A 259 -8.41 -16.58 17.12
CA VAL A 259 -9.64 -16.64 16.37
C VAL A 259 -10.80 -16.29 17.30
N ARG A 260 -11.61 -15.31 16.92
CA ARG A 260 -12.70 -14.78 17.73
C ARG A 260 -14.03 -14.89 17.00
N VAL A 261 -15.07 -15.31 17.71
CA VAL A 261 -16.45 -15.30 17.23
C VAL A 261 -16.94 -13.85 17.19
N LEU A 262 -17.40 -13.43 16.03
CA LEU A 262 -17.92 -12.08 15.78
C LEU A 262 -19.43 -12.02 16.03
N GLN A 263 -19.93 -10.80 16.28
CA GLN A 263 -21.35 -10.54 16.20
C GLN A 263 -21.83 -10.82 14.77
N PRO A 264 -22.79 -11.74 14.57
CA PRO A 264 -23.25 -12.10 13.24
C PRO A 264 -23.95 -10.93 12.57
N ARG A 265 -23.81 -10.83 11.26
CA ARG A 265 -24.55 -9.88 10.42
C ARG A 265 -26.00 -10.35 10.24
N ALA A 266 -26.87 -9.48 9.79
CA ALA A 266 -28.25 -9.84 9.48
C ALA A 266 -28.29 -11.01 8.47
N ARG A 267 -28.95 -12.10 8.83
CA ARG A 267 -29.09 -13.35 8.06
C ARG A 267 -27.80 -14.19 7.93
N GLN A 268 -26.71 -13.85 8.61
CA GLN A 268 -25.52 -14.70 8.65
C GLN A 268 -25.78 -15.91 9.55
N PRO A 269 -25.52 -17.14 9.08
CA PRO A 269 -25.65 -18.35 9.91
C PRO A 269 -24.69 -18.30 11.11
N VAL A 270 -25.15 -18.81 12.24
CA VAL A 270 -24.38 -18.91 13.49
C VAL A 270 -24.18 -20.38 13.86
N TYR A 271 -23.17 -20.65 14.67
CA TYR A 271 -22.98 -21.98 15.22
C TYR A 271 -24.17 -22.36 16.15
N SER A 272 -24.78 -23.50 15.89
CA SER A 272 -25.78 -24.08 16.78
C SER A 272 -25.16 -24.89 17.92
N ALA A 273 -23.91 -25.36 17.71
CA ALA A 273 -23.06 -26.04 18.67
C ALA A 273 -21.62 -25.68 18.41
N SER A 274 -20.76 -25.76 19.43
CA SER A 274 -19.33 -25.50 19.29
C SER A 274 -18.70 -26.47 18.30
N PRO A 275 -17.83 -26.00 17.38
CA PRO A 275 -16.93 -26.89 16.68
C PRO A 275 -16.07 -27.66 17.68
N LYS A 276 -15.88 -28.95 17.43
CA LYS A 276 -14.98 -29.79 18.24
C LYS A 276 -13.66 -29.95 17.53
N ILE A 277 -12.57 -29.70 18.25
CA ILE A 277 -11.21 -29.84 17.75
C ILE A 277 -10.61 -31.13 18.31
N ASN A 278 -9.94 -31.89 17.46
CA ASN A 278 -9.10 -33.02 17.82
C ASN A 278 -7.64 -32.59 17.88
N THR A 279 -7.13 -32.03 16.76
CA THR A 279 -5.74 -31.55 16.67
C THR A 279 -5.67 -30.25 15.90
N ALA A 280 -4.66 -29.44 16.24
CA ALA A 280 -4.29 -28.25 15.48
C ALA A 280 -2.77 -28.20 15.32
N ARG A 281 -2.31 -28.09 14.07
CA ARG A 281 -0.89 -27.97 13.73
C ARG A 281 -0.69 -26.69 12.94
N VAL A 282 0.41 -26.01 13.20
CA VAL A 282 0.76 -24.77 12.51
C VAL A 282 2.18 -24.87 11.96
N VAL A 283 2.35 -24.41 10.73
CA VAL A 283 3.65 -24.33 10.06
C VAL A 283 3.76 -23.02 9.31
N SER A 284 4.98 -22.48 9.20
CA SER A 284 5.27 -21.38 8.30
C SER A 284 5.44 -21.90 6.88
N ILE A 285 4.69 -21.36 5.95
CA ILE A 285 4.73 -21.70 4.52
C ILE A 285 5.22 -20.54 3.67
N GLY A 286 5.54 -19.42 4.27
CA GLY A 286 6.02 -18.22 3.56
C GLY A 286 6.07 -16.99 4.44
N GLY A 287 6.32 -15.87 3.79
CA GLY A 287 6.28 -14.55 4.41
C GLY A 287 6.14 -13.45 3.39
N THR A 288 5.76 -12.25 3.84
CA THR A 288 5.49 -11.09 2.98
C THR A 288 6.42 -9.94 3.35
N SER A 289 7.15 -9.39 2.38
CA SER A 289 7.98 -8.19 2.52
C SER A 289 7.45 -7.09 1.62
N GLN A 290 7.61 -5.82 2.04
CA GLN A 290 7.38 -4.69 1.14
C GLN A 290 8.51 -4.62 0.13
N ALA A 291 8.17 -4.24 -1.09
CA ALA A 291 9.14 -4.06 -2.16
C ALA A 291 8.84 -2.81 -2.98
N THR A 292 9.89 -2.18 -3.44
CA THR A 292 9.87 -0.96 -4.24
C THR A 292 10.32 -1.28 -5.67
N HIS A 293 9.64 -0.68 -6.65
CA HIS A 293 10.06 -0.73 -8.05
C HIS A 293 11.33 0.11 -8.21
N ALA A 294 12.44 -0.49 -7.83
CA ALA A 294 13.76 0.07 -7.91
C ALA A 294 14.77 -1.08 -8.06
N ARG A 295 15.99 -0.73 -8.40
CA ARG A 295 17.12 -1.65 -8.41
C ARG A 295 18.23 -1.02 -7.57
N ILE A 296 18.81 -1.79 -6.68
CA ILE A 296 20.01 -1.38 -5.96
C ILE A 296 21.21 -1.60 -6.89
N VAL A 297 21.95 -0.53 -7.15
CA VAL A 297 23.20 -0.59 -7.90
C VAL A 297 24.31 -0.25 -6.93
N SER A 298 25.21 -1.19 -6.68
CA SER A 298 26.39 -0.99 -5.84
C SER A 298 27.66 -1.03 -6.69
N GLY A 299 28.66 -0.22 -6.30
CA GLY A 299 29.95 -0.20 -6.97
C GLY A 299 29.93 0.39 -8.39
N GLU A 300 28.99 1.31 -8.68
CA GLU A 300 29.01 2.03 -9.95
C GLU A 300 30.26 2.92 -10.02
N ILE A 301 31.18 2.61 -10.93
CA ILE A 301 32.40 3.37 -11.12
C ILE A 301 32.10 4.55 -12.06
N LEU A 302 32.25 5.75 -11.55
CA LEU A 302 32.08 6.99 -12.29
C LEU A 302 33.37 7.43 -12.99
N PRO A 303 33.29 8.25 -14.06
CA PRO A 303 34.47 8.81 -14.71
C PRO A 303 35.36 9.59 -13.72
N ARG A 304 36.68 9.55 -13.97
CA ARG A 304 37.63 10.31 -13.18
C ARG A 304 37.39 11.81 -13.40
N ALA A 305 37.35 12.57 -12.30
CA ALA A 305 37.26 14.02 -12.35
C ALA A 305 38.52 14.60 -13.01
N ASN A 306 38.34 15.65 -13.79
CA ASN A 306 39.44 16.35 -14.49
C ASN A 306 40.02 17.51 -13.67
N GLY A 307 39.50 17.76 -12.46
CA GLY A 307 39.96 18.80 -11.55
C GLY A 307 39.48 20.22 -11.90
N VAL A 308 38.53 20.37 -12.82
CA VAL A 308 37.98 21.67 -13.17
C VAL A 308 36.85 22.05 -12.23
N PRO A 309 36.84 23.25 -11.60
CA PRO A 309 35.74 23.68 -10.75
C PRO A 309 34.38 23.68 -11.50
N GLY A 310 33.33 23.15 -10.88
CA GLY A 310 32.00 23.09 -11.47
C GLY A 310 31.79 21.91 -12.42
N GLU A 311 32.71 20.95 -12.46
CA GLU A 311 32.50 19.70 -13.20
C GLU A 311 31.31 18.94 -12.63
N SER A 312 30.42 18.44 -13.49
CA SER A 312 29.29 17.59 -13.11
C SER A 312 29.46 16.23 -13.74
N ILE A 313 29.44 15.20 -12.92
CA ILE A 313 29.51 13.80 -13.33
C ILE A 313 28.11 13.20 -13.11
N ALA A 314 27.54 12.63 -14.18
CA ALA A 314 26.23 12.04 -14.12
C ALA A 314 26.32 10.54 -13.85
N LEU A 315 25.46 10.05 -12.96
CA LEU A 315 25.24 8.61 -12.75
C LEU A 315 24.75 7.95 -14.05
N GLN A 316 25.20 6.75 -14.32
CA GLN A 316 24.78 5.96 -15.49
C GLN A 316 23.36 5.40 -15.30
N ASN A 317 23.04 5.00 -14.05
CA ASN A 317 21.72 4.46 -13.70
C ASN A 317 20.80 5.59 -13.25
N LYS A 318 19.83 5.94 -14.07
CA LYS A 318 18.85 7.02 -13.83
C LYS A 318 17.43 6.54 -14.10
N PRO A 319 16.41 7.12 -13.45
CA PRO A 319 16.43 8.11 -12.36
C PRO A 319 16.84 7.47 -11.03
N VAL A 320 17.40 8.26 -10.13
CA VAL A 320 17.77 7.84 -8.76
C VAL A 320 16.64 8.24 -7.81
N LEU A 321 16.29 7.35 -6.88
CA LEU A 321 15.34 7.63 -5.81
C LEU A 321 15.99 8.55 -4.75
N PRO A 322 15.17 9.20 -3.90
CA PRO A 322 15.69 9.92 -2.75
C PRO A 322 16.60 9.01 -1.91
N ARG A 323 17.78 9.53 -1.57
CA ARG A 323 18.82 8.80 -0.85
C ARG A 323 18.33 8.26 0.50
N VAL A 324 18.74 7.04 0.85
CA VAL A 324 18.59 6.46 2.17
C VAL A 324 19.93 6.41 2.90
N ALA A 325 19.90 6.19 4.22
CA ALA A 325 21.06 6.35 5.11
C ALA A 325 22.29 5.50 4.71
N ASP A 326 22.10 4.39 4.02
CA ASP A 326 23.18 3.45 3.64
C ASP A 326 23.71 3.72 2.22
N GLU A 327 23.27 4.78 1.57
CA GLU A 327 23.70 5.17 0.22
C GLU A 327 24.70 6.31 0.31
N TYR A 328 25.87 6.14 -0.29
CA TYR A 328 26.95 7.14 -0.28
C TYR A 328 27.75 7.10 -1.57
N LEU A 329 28.42 8.19 -1.85
CA LEU A 329 29.41 8.34 -2.91
C LEU A 329 30.79 8.36 -2.27
N GLU A 330 31.72 7.58 -2.79
CA GLU A 330 33.10 7.59 -2.37
C GLU A 330 33.98 8.18 -3.49
N VAL A 331 35.01 8.92 -3.11
CA VAL A 331 36.00 9.46 -4.03
C VAL A 331 37.37 8.97 -3.64
N GLU A 332 38.10 8.45 -4.62
CA GLU A 332 39.51 8.10 -4.45
C GLU A 332 40.36 9.37 -4.41
N THR A 333 40.86 9.71 -3.24
CA THR A 333 41.70 10.91 -3.03
C THR A 333 43.19 10.64 -3.31
N ASP A 334 43.66 9.44 -2.87
CA ASP A 334 45.02 8.95 -3.16
C ASP A 334 44.90 7.50 -3.61
N LEU A 335 45.93 6.92 -4.23
CA LEU A 335 45.94 5.55 -4.73
C LEU A 335 45.46 4.54 -3.66
N GLY A 336 44.25 4.06 -3.82
CA GLY A 336 43.62 3.08 -2.94
C GLY A 336 42.97 3.65 -1.66
N VAL A 337 42.90 4.98 -1.50
CA VAL A 337 42.23 5.64 -0.38
C VAL A 337 40.92 6.24 -0.85
N TRP A 338 39.83 5.69 -0.35
CA TRP A 338 38.45 6.11 -0.67
C TRP A 338 37.86 6.88 0.50
N GLU A 339 37.30 8.05 0.24
CA GLU A 339 36.63 8.87 1.24
C GLU A 339 35.17 9.11 0.85
N PRO A 340 34.21 8.94 1.78
CA PRO A 340 32.81 9.23 1.52
C PRO A 340 32.60 10.75 1.37
N TRP A 341 31.76 11.12 0.40
CA TRP A 341 31.35 12.50 0.18
C TRP A 341 29.99 12.79 0.77
N ASP A 342 29.90 13.93 1.42
CA ASP A 342 28.64 14.41 1.96
C ASP A 342 27.81 15.12 0.90
N GLU A 343 26.50 14.91 0.94
CA GLU A 343 25.54 15.62 0.11
C GLU A 343 25.35 17.04 0.65
N VAL A 344 25.44 18.04 -0.24
CA VAL A 344 25.16 19.43 0.09
C VAL A 344 23.90 19.90 -0.64
N GLU A 345 23.01 20.58 0.08
CA GLU A 345 21.84 21.22 -0.52
C GLU A 345 22.31 22.40 -1.42
N SER A 346 21.82 22.44 -2.66
CA SER A 346 22.15 23.47 -3.67
C SER A 346 21.21 24.67 -3.62
#